data_166b955a9ac13e9107245135602c0144
#
_entry.id   166b955a9ac13e9107245135602c0144
#
_cell.length_a   1.000
_cell.length_b   1.000
_cell.length_c   1.000
_cell.angle_alpha   90.00
_cell.angle_beta   90.00
_cell.angle_gamma   90.00
#
_symmetry.space_group_name_H-M   'P 1'
#
loop_
_entity.id
_entity.type
_entity.pdbx_description
1 polymer ?
#
loop_
_entity_poly.entity_id
_entity_poly.type
_entity_poly.pdbx_seq_one_letter_code
_entity_poly.pdbx_strand_id
1 'polypeptide(L)'
;MLHPLNAPFYPEIYLPKGYNMALSIEKSKPVPPTKPEKRTPSGSKGGCLVLGLMLLVIYISFLVASEISESFGVGIVVALIEAAIGWAIYKNHFGNTQERKDIEEEYAAAMRRYDEDYRKYTELLSEYEDSVSGDTDIRREYILKNLKKFIDGYESPEYCYMPYPENIQRGPAEDFLKKYISENSTEFEILEDTMVPLNDTDYISLSKEDCFFPDITLRHIKSGLMVDVEIDEPYEASTGKAIHYGTKNGSGSIHSIDYSRNAAFVDRNWLVVRFTEREAFTDPKICTACLCLVCSSISAGHTVEVALKDGFEEEKWTKEEAVEMAKANFRKTYIPSGTANIRTLPTATVLTTNQENIDDLPF
;
A
#
# COMPACT_ATOMS: atom_id res chain seq x y z
N MET A 1 3.64 6.19 10.07
CA MET A 1 4.73 7.20 10.19
C MET A 1 5.93 6.64 9.44
N LEU A 2 6.53 7.41 8.54
CA LEU A 2 7.73 6.99 7.81
C LEU A 2 8.92 7.02 8.76
N HIS A 3 9.63 5.89 8.86
CA HIS A 3 10.87 5.80 9.62
C HIS A 3 11.98 5.32 8.67
N PRO A 4 13.09 6.05 8.58
CA PRO A 4 14.23 5.57 7.81
C PRO A 4 14.92 4.40 8.53
N LEU A 5 15.55 3.52 7.74
CA LEU A 5 16.22 2.33 8.29
C LEU A 5 17.41 2.64 9.17
N ASN A 6 18.08 3.76 8.99
CA ASN A 6 19.33 4.07 9.66
C ASN A 6 19.25 5.21 10.67
N ALA A 7 18.03 5.69 11.00
CA ALA A 7 17.88 6.77 11.99
C ALA A 7 18.56 6.44 13.32
N PRO A 8 19.27 7.42 13.96
CA PRO A 8 19.39 8.82 13.55
C PRO A 8 20.60 9.14 12.65
N PHE A 9 21.19 8.14 12.02
CA PHE A 9 22.38 8.29 11.21
C PHE A 9 22.09 8.41 9.72
N TYR A 10 22.95 9.04 8.97
CA TYR A 10 22.98 8.96 7.52
C TYR A 10 23.69 7.67 7.05
N PRO A 11 23.37 7.18 5.84
CA PRO A 11 22.28 7.65 4.99
C PRO A 11 20.91 7.33 5.58
N GLU A 12 19.96 8.24 5.45
CA GLU A 12 18.57 7.92 5.72
C GLU A 12 17.99 7.17 4.52
N ILE A 13 17.47 5.97 4.74
CA ILE A 13 16.92 5.11 3.69
C ILE A 13 15.43 4.88 3.93
N TYR A 14 14.61 5.34 2.99
CA TYR A 14 13.17 5.15 3.02
C TYR A 14 12.76 4.16 1.92
N LEU A 15 12.35 2.98 2.34
CA LEU A 15 11.99 1.89 1.45
C LEU A 15 10.66 2.16 0.74
N PRO A 16 10.48 1.66 -0.51
CA PRO A 16 9.21 1.74 -1.24
C PRO A 16 8.04 1.21 -0.41
N LYS A 17 6.87 1.83 -0.55
CA LYS A 17 5.66 1.44 0.21
C LYS A 17 5.29 -0.02 0.01
N GLY A 18 5.28 -0.51 -1.22
CA GLY A 18 4.96 -1.90 -1.52
C GLY A 18 5.97 -2.87 -0.92
N TYR A 19 7.26 -2.49 -0.86
CA TYR A 19 8.28 -3.28 -0.20
C TYR A 19 8.05 -3.34 1.32
N ASN A 20 7.75 -2.20 1.95
CA ASN A 20 7.39 -2.14 3.38
C ASN A 20 6.14 -2.95 3.70
N MET A 21 5.14 -2.91 2.81
CA MET A 21 3.94 -3.74 2.96
C MET A 21 4.25 -5.24 2.83
N ALA A 22 5.18 -5.62 1.96
CA ALA A 22 5.62 -7.01 1.81
C ALA A 22 6.38 -7.52 3.05
N LEU A 23 7.10 -6.63 3.76
CA LEU A 23 7.74 -6.94 5.04
C LEU A 23 6.75 -6.99 6.20
N SER A 24 5.62 -6.29 6.09
CA SER A 24 4.62 -6.24 7.15
C SER A 24 3.91 -7.58 7.29
N ILE A 25 3.93 -8.12 8.51
CA ILE A 25 3.40 -9.45 8.83
C ILE A 25 2.00 -9.34 9.44
N GLU A 26 1.56 -8.13 9.77
CA GLU A 26 0.26 -7.90 10.38
C GLU A 26 -0.87 -8.01 9.35
N LYS A 27 -1.35 -9.22 9.14
CA LYS A 27 -2.64 -9.46 8.46
C LYS A 27 -3.73 -9.67 9.50
N SER A 28 -4.90 -9.11 9.25
CA SER A 28 -6.08 -9.44 10.03
C SER A 28 -6.54 -10.87 9.70
N LYS A 29 -6.91 -11.64 10.72
CA LYS A 29 -7.47 -12.99 10.51
C LYS A 29 -8.70 -12.90 9.59
N PRO A 30 -8.74 -13.66 8.49
CA PRO A 30 -9.86 -13.62 7.58
C PRO A 30 -11.15 -14.15 8.24
N VAL A 31 -12.29 -13.60 7.83
CA VAL A 31 -13.60 -14.00 8.33
C VAL A 31 -14.18 -15.07 7.38
N PRO A 32 -14.65 -16.21 7.91
CA PRO A 32 -15.23 -17.25 7.07
C PRO A 32 -16.52 -16.76 6.39
N PRO A 33 -16.78 -17.15 5.14
CA PRO A 33 -18.02 -16.80 4.46
C PRO A 33 -19.21 -17.49 5.11
N THR A 34 -20.37 -16.83 5.08
CA THR A 34 -21.61 -17.38 5.63
C THR A 34 -22.23 -18.38 4.64
N LYS A 35 -22.49 -19.60 5.10
CA LYS A 35 -23.14 -20.62 4.28
C LYS A 35 -24.59 -20.23 3.96
N PRO A 36 -25.01 -20.27 2.70
CA PRO A 36 -26.37 -19.92 2.31
C PRO A 36 -27.40 -20.90 2.87
N GLU A 37 -28.55 -20.37 3.28
CA GLU A 37 -29.69 -21.18 3.72
C GLU A 37 -30.65 -21.41 2.56
N LYS A 38 -31.15 -22.67 2.45
CA LYS A 38 -32.14 -23.04 1.44
C LYS A 38 -33.52 -22.53 1.86
N ARG A 39 -34.15 -21.70 1.03
CA ARG A 39 -35.52 -21.26 1.25
C ARG A 39 -36.46 -22.43 1.21
N THR A 40 -37.49 -22.45 2.06
CA THR A 40 -38.60 -23.40 1.99
C THR A 40 -39.68 -22.85 1.07
N PRO A 41 -40.25 -23.69 0.17
CA PRO A 41 -41.35 -23.27 -0.70
C PRO A 41 -42.55 -22.77 0.12
N SER A 42 -43.23 -21.77 -0.38
CA SER A 42 -44.33 -21.08 0.30
C SER A 42 -45.56 -21.96 0.61
N GLY A 43 -45.66 -23.16 0.08
CA GLY A 43 -46.76 -24.08 0.29
C GLY A 43 -46.56 -25.23 1.30
N SER A 44 -45.33 -25.39 1.88
CA SER A 44 -45.02 -26.60 2.67
C SER A 44 -45.75 -26.69 4.02
N LYS A 45 -46.18 -25.58 4.59
CA LYS A 45 -46.94 -25.58 5.87
C LYS A 45 -48.41 -25.91 5.71
N GLY A 46 -48.98 -25.79 4.51
CA GLY A 46 -50.40 -26.13 4.21
C GLY A 46 -50.65 -27.61 3.92
N GLY A 47 -49.60 -28.36 3.56
CA GLY A 47 -49.77 -29.76 3.11
C GLY A 47 -50.36 -30.68 4.18
N CYS A 48 -49.95 -30.53 5.43
CA CYS A 48 -50.51 -31.34 6.53
C CYS A 48 -51.97 -30.98 6.86
N LEU A 49 -52.32 -29.70 6.74
CA LEU A 49 -53.68 -29.21 7.02
C LEU A 49 -54.65 -29.66 5.91
N VAL A 50 -54.21 -29.64 4.65
CA VAL A 50 -54.97 -30.14 3.50
C VAL A 50 -55.15 -31.65 3.57
N LEU A 51 -54.14 -32.41 3.95
CA LEU A 51 -54.22 -33.85 4.15
C LEU A 51 -55.21 -34.22 5.28
N GLY A 52 -55.15 -33.49 6.40
CA GLY A 52 -56.08 -33.66 7.51
C GLY A 52 -57.54 -33.34 7.14
N LEU A 53 -57.77 -32.27 6.39
CA LEU A 53 -59.08 -31.90 5.85
C LEU A 53 -59.60 -32.97 4.84
N MET A 54 -58.71 -33.51 4.00
CA MET A 54 -59.06 -34.60 3.08
C MET A 54 -59.57 -35.86 3.79
N LEU A 55 -58.80 -36.31 4.78
CA LEU A 55 -59.14 -37.46 5.58
C LEU A 55 -60.49 -37.25 6.30
N LEU A 56 -60.76 -36.06 6.77
CA LEU A 56 -62.01 -35.70 7.41
C LEU A 56 -63.19 -35.69 6.42
N VAL A 57 -63.00 -35.15 5.22
CA VAL A 57 -64.04 -35.11 4.19
C VAL A 57 -64.37 -36.54 3.66
N ILE A 58 -63.28 -37.33 3.42
CA ILE A 58 -63.46 -38.74 3.06
C ILE A 58 -64.29 -39.52 4.14
N TYR A 59 -63.86 -39.25 5.40
CA TYR A 59 -64.57 -39.88 6.54
C TYR A 59 -66.02 -39.45 6.65
N ILE A 60 -66.34 -38.16 6.51
CA ILE A 60 -67.72 -37.62 6.53
C ILE A 60 -68.53 -38.16 5.31
N SER A 61 -67.91 -38.20 4.11
CA SER A 61 -68.51 -38.74 2.92
C SER A 61 -68.85 -40.23 3.06
N PHE A 62 -67.97 -40.99 3.70
CA PHE A 62 -68.25 -42.40 4.00
C PHE A 62 -69.41 -42.60 4.97
N LEU A 63 -69.50 -41.76 6.04
CA LEU A 63 -70.60 -41.80 7.00
C LEU A 63 -71.97 -41.48 6.32
N VAL A 64 -71.98 -40.43 5.51
CA VAL A 64 -73.19 -40.00 4.82
C VAL A 64 -73.66 -41.05 3.76
N ALA A 65 -72.72 -41.63 3.03
CA ALA A 65 -73.00 -42.69 2.05
C ALA A 65 -73.52 -44.01 2.67
N SER A 66 -73.05 -44.28 3.92
CA SER A 66 -73.47 -45.46 4.69
C SER A 66 -74.92 -45.34 5.22
N GLU A 67 -75.47 -44.12 5.42
CA GLU A 67 -76.83 -43.87 5.92
C GLU A 67 -77.86 -43.64 4.82
N ILE A 68 -77.44 -43.25 3.57
CA ILE A 68 -78.35 -42.82 2.51
C ILE A 68 -78.10 -43.71 1.27
N SER A 69 -78.51 -45.00 1.36
CA SER A 69 -78.20 -46.01 0.32
C SER A 69 -79.12 -46.02 -0.94
N GLU A 70 -80.03 -45.08 -1.18
CA GLU A 70 -80.95 -45.18 -2.30
C GLU A 70 -81.11 -43.93 -3.19
N SER A 71 -80.35 -42.85 -3.10
CA SER A 71 -80.53 -41.69 -3.98
C SER A 71 -79.35 -41.43 -4.91
N PHE A 72 -79.60 -41.54 -6.23
CA PHE A 72 -78.66 -41.26 -7.32
C PHE A 72 -78.00 -39.87 -7.24
N GLY A 73 -78.65 -38.89 -6.62
CA GLY A 73 -78.15 -37.54 -6.46
C GLY A 73 -76.96 -37.42 -5.49
N VAL A 74 -76.92 -38.26 -4.47
CA VAL A 74 -75.83 -38.22 -3.46
C VAL A 74 -74.49 -38.69 -4.04
N GLY A 75 -74.52 -39.70 -4.92
CA GLY A 75 -73.29 -40.17 -5.59
C GLY A 75 -72.61 -39.10 -6.47
N ILE A 76 -73.44 -38.28 -7.13
CA ILE A 76 -72.93 -37.20 -7.98
C ILE A 76 -72.20 -36.09 -7.09
N VAL A 77 -72.87 -35.75 -5.99
CA VAL A 77 -72.25 -34.72 -5.07
C VAL A 77 -70.98 -35.21 -4.48
N VAL A 78 -70.88 -36.46 -4.05
CA VAL A 78 -69.61 -37.03 -3.50
C VAL A 78 -68.52 -37.05 -4.57
N ALA A 79 -68.82 -37.44 -5.79
CA ALA A 79 -67.87 -37.47 -6.91
C ALA A 79 -67.33 -36.06 -7.26
N LEU A 80 -68.18 -35.03 -7.21
CA LEU A 80 -67.82 -33.66 -7.46
C LEU A 80 -66.89 -33.11 -6.33
N ILE A 81 -67.19 -33.48 -5.07
CA ILE A 81 -66.34 -33.09 -3.92
C ILE A 81 -64.98 -33.79 -4.03
N GLU A 82 -64.95 -35.09 -4.36
CA GLU A 82 -63.68 -35.82 -4.55
C GLU A 82 -62.86 -35.25 -5.69
N ALA A 83 -63.51 -34.90 -6.82
CA ALA A 83 -62.83 -34.23 -7.94
C ALA A 83 -62.27 -32.84 -7.57
N ALA A 84 -63.03 -32.04 -6.82
CA ALA A 84 -62.55 -30.71 -6.35
C ALA A 84 -61.40 -30.82 -5.38
N ILE A 85 -61.39 -31.79 -4.48
CA ILE A 85 -60.34 -32.07 -3.56
C ILE A 85 -59.12 -32.60 -4.32
N GLY A 86 -59.25 -33.54 -5.23
CA GLY A 86 -58.16 -34.02 -6.08
C GLY A 86 -57.53 -32.91 -6.88
N TRP A 87 -58.33 -31.97 -7.40
CA TRP A 87 -57.91 -30.80 -8.12
C TRP A 87 -57.10 -29.82 -7.19
N ALA A 88 -57.57 -29.57 -5.98
CA ALA A 88 -56.90 -28.71 -5.02
C ALA A 88 -55.54 -29.29 -4.61
N ILE A 89 -55.49 -30.62 -4.42
CA ILE A 89 -54.21 -31.32 -4.10
C ILE A 89 -53.25 -31.25 -5.28
N TYR A 90 -53.74 -31.54 -6.48
CA TYR A 90 -52.95 -31.46 -7.71
C TYR A 90 -52.38 -30.05 -7.89
N LYS A 91 -53.24 -29.02 -7.78
CA LYS A 91 -52.82 -27.63 -7.91
C LYS A 91 -51.82 -27.23 -6.83
N ASN A 92 -51.99 -27.67 -5.59
CA ASN A 92 -51.10 -27.35 -4.49
C ASN A 92 -49.75 -28.12 -4.52
N HIS A 93 -49.79 -29.37 -4.98
CA HIS A 93 -48.63 -30.23 -5.05
C HIS A 93 -47.80 -30.03 -6.34
N PHE A 94 -48.45 -29.80 -7.46
CA PHE A 94 -47.81 -29.64 -8.78
C PHE A 94 -47.73 -28.16 -9.22
N GLY A 95 -48.59 -27.27 -8.71
CA GLY A 95 -48.59 -25.85 -9.06
C GLY A 95 -47.31 -25.12 -8.62
N ASN A 96 -46.61 -25.62 -7.59
CA ASN A 96 -45.39 -25.04 -7.09
C ASN A 96 -44.12 -25.74 -7.61
N THR A 97 -44.20 -26.56 -8.63
CA THR A 97 -43.06 -27.29 -9.19
C THR A 97 -42.03 -26.34 -9.78
N GLN A 98 -42.47 -25.24 -10.37
CA GLN A 98 -41.59 -24.23 -10.93
C GLN A 98 -40.87 -23.45 -9.79
N GLU A 99 -41.64 -22.99 -8.79
CA GLU A 99 -41.05 -22.32 -7.61
C GLU A 99 -39.99 -23.18 -6.90
N ARG A 100 -40.25 -24.50 -6.81
CA ARG A 100 -39.26 -25.43 -6.23
C ARG A 100 -38.01 -25.56 -7.09
N LYS A 101 -38.15 -25.60 -8.42
CA LYS A 101 -36.98 -25.61 -9.33
C LYS A 101 -36.20 -24.31 -9.22
N ASP A 102 -36.89 -23.18 -9.23
CA ASP A 102 -36.26 -21.87 -9.12
C ASP A 102 -35.50 -21.74 -7.81
N ILE A 103 -36.07 -22.19 -6.68
CA ILE A 103 -35.40 -22.23 -5.37
C ILE A 103 -34.17 -23.16 -5.39
N GLU A 104 -34.27 -24.32 -6.05
CA GLU A 104 -33.13 -25.24 -6.16
C GLU A 104 -32.01 -24.67 -7.02
N GLU A 105 -32.33 -24.01 -8.12
CA GLU A 105 -31.37 -23.36 -9.00
C GLU A 105 -30.70 -22.16 -8.28
N GLU A 106 -31.49 -21.33 -7.59
CA GLU A 106 -30.97 -20.20 -6.76
C GLU A 106 -30.05 -20.72 -5.67
N TYR A 107 -30.46 -21.76 -4.95
CA TYR A 107 -29.64 -22.35 -3.90
C TYR A 107 -28.36 -22.99 -4.45
N ALA A 108 -28.43 -23.68 -5.58
CA ALA A 108 -27.26 -24.27 -6.22
C ALA A 108 -26.28 -23.19 -6.73
N ALA A 109 -26.78 -22.05 -7.22
CA ALA A 109 -25.99 -20.92 -7.62
C ALA A 109 -25.32 -20.25 -6.38
N ALA A 110 -26.05 -20.07 -5.29
CA ALA A 110 -25.53 -19.53 -4.04
C ALA A 110 -24.45 -20.44 -3.41
N MET A 111 -24.67 -21.77 -3.47
CA MET A 111 -23.66 -22.73 -3.00
C MET A 111 -22.38 -22.69 -3.82
N ARG A 112 -22.46 -22.57 -5.14
CA ARG A 112 -21.25 -22.42 -5.98
C ARG A 112 -20.45 -21.19 -5.63
N ARG A 113 -21.10 -20.05 -5.36
CA ARG A 113 -20.45 -18.83 -4.89
C ARG A 113 -19.80 -19.03 -3.51
N TYR A 114 -20.54 -19.67 -2.60
CA TYR A 114 -20.02 -20.00 -1.28
C TYR A 114 -18.76 -20.88 -1.35
N ASP A 115 -18.76 -21.92 -2.20
CA ASP A 115 -17.62 -22.81 -2.36
C ASP A 115 -16.39 -22.08 -2.92
N GLU A 116 -16.60 -21.12 -3.84
CA GLU A 116 -15.54 -20.27 -4.36
C GLU A 116 -14.99 -19.31 -3.29
N ASP A 117 -15.87 -18.66 -2.54
CA ASP A 117 -15.49 -17.76 -1.45
C ASP A 117 -14.83 -18.52 -0.30
N TYR A 118 -15.29 -19.75 -0.02
CA TYR A 118 -14.67 -20.61 1.00
C TYR A 118 -13.27 -21.07 0.60
N ARG A 119 -13.03 -21.33 -0.68
CA ARG A 119 -11.69 -21.62 -1.20
C ARG A 119 -10.76 -20.41 -1.02
N LYS A 120 -11.21 -19.22 -1.40
CA LYS A 120 -10.45 -17.97 -1.18
C LYS A 120 -10.16 -17.74 0.31
N TYR A 121 -11.15 -18.01 1.16
CA TYR A 121 -10.98 -17.92 2.61
C TYR A 121 -9.90 -18.89 3.13
N THR A 122 -9.87 -20.13 2.67
CA THR A 122 -8.87 -21.10 3.09
C THR A 122 -7.46 -20.74 2.64
N GLU A 123 -7.31 -20.17 1.44
CA GLU A 123 -6.05 -19.63 0.94
C GLU A 123 -5.56 -18.46 1.83
N LEU A 124 -6.45 -17.49 2.12
CA LEU A 124 -6.14 -16.35 2.99
C LEU A 124 -5.84 -16.78 4.43
N LEU A 125 -6.53 -17.81 4.94
CA LEU A 125 -6.29 -18.34 6.28
C LEU A 125 -4.91 -19.00 6.37
N SER A 126 -4.52 -19.77 5.36
CA SER A 126 -3.17 -20.34 5.28
C SER A 126 -2.08 -19.25 5.24
N GLU A 127 -2.29 -18.20 4.41
CA GLU A 127 -1.37 -17.06 4.38
C GLU A 127 -1.29 -16.31 5.73
N TYR A 128 -2.41 -16.23 6.45
CA TYR A 128 -2.44 -15.64 7.78
C TYR A 128 -1.67 -16.52 8.79
N GLU A 129 -1.90 -17.83 8.78
CA GLU A 129 -1.22 -18.77 9.67
C GLU A 129 0.28 -18.77 9.45
N ASP A 130 0.75 -18.73 8.20
CA ASP A 130 2.17 -18.58 7.86
C ASP A 130 2.74 -17.25 8.40
N SER A 131 1.98 -16.17 8.29
CA SER A 131 2.41 -14.83 8.72
C SER A 131 2.58 -14.70 10.24
N VAL A 132 1.75 -15.41 11.04
CA VAL A 132 1.77 -15.36 12.50
C VAL A 132 2.50 -16.56 13.12
N SER A 133 3.10 -17.40 12.29
CA SER A 133 3.82 -18.60 12.76
C SER A 133 4.93 -18.21 13.73
N GLY A 134 5.01 -18.95 14.83
CA GLY A 134 6.14 -18.86 15.75
C GLY A 134 7.42 -19.50 15.19
N ASP A 135 7.31 -20.24 14.08
CA ASP A 135 8.44 -20.81 13.35
C ASP A 135 9.10 -19.73 12.48
N THR A 136 10.37 -19.46 12.78
CA THR A 136 11.15 -18.41 12.10
C THR A 136 11.38 -18.72 10.62
N ASP A 137 11.49 -19.99 10.24
CA ASP A 137 11.74 -20.39 8.86
C ASP A 137 10.49 -20.21 8.00
N ILE A 138 9.32 -20.64 8.50
CA ILE A 138 8.02 -20.46 7.83
C ILE A 138 7.75 -18.95 7.63
N ARG A 139 7.97 -18.17 8.68
CA ARG A 139 7.79 -16.72 8.64
C ARG A 139 8.73 -16.06 7.63
N ARG A 140 9.98 -16.49 7.58
CA ARG A 140 10.97 -16.02 6.62
C ARG A 140 10.57 -16.33 5.18
N GLU A 141 10.16 -17.55 4.90
CA GLU A 141 9.68 -17.96 3.56
C GLU A 141 8.46 -17.13 3.13
N TYR A 142 7.54 -16.88 4.05
CA TYR A 142 6.38 -16.02 3.79
C TYR A 142 6.80 -14.60 3.37
N ILE A 143 7.72 -13.97 4.11
CA ILE A 143 8.26 -12.63 3.79
C ILE A 143 8.93 -12.65 2.41
N LEU A 144 9.81 -13.62 2.15
CA LEU A 144 10.51 -13.73 0.87
C LEU A 144 9.55 -13.91 -0.31
N LYS A 145 8.49 -14.70 -0.13
CA LYS A 145 7.43 -14.86 -1.14
C LYS A 145 6.72 -13.53 -1.46
N ASN A 146 6.43 -12.72 -0.42
CA ASN A 146 5.79 -11.41 -0.61
C ASN A 146 6.73 -10.38 -1.25
N LEU A 147 8.00 -10.35 -0.85
CA LEU A 147 9.02 -9.51 -1.47
C LEU A 147 9.20 -9.86 -2.95
N LYS A 148 9.22 -11.15 -3.26
CA LYS A 148 9.27 -11.60 -4.66
C LYS A 148 8.03 -11.15 -5.44
N LYS A 149 6.83 -11.30 -4.89
CA LYS A 149 5.60 -10.79 -5.53
C LYS A 149 5.66 -9.29 -5.80
N PHE A 150 6.21 -8.51 -4.85
CA PHE A 150 6.40 -7.07 -5.03
C PHE A 150 7.34 -6.77 -6.21
N ILE A 151 8.50 -7.42 -6.27
CA ILE A 151 9.48 -7.19 -7.34
C ILE A 151 8.98 -7.69 -8.69
N ASP A 152 8.37 -8.87 -8.76
CA ASP A 152 7.83 -9.43 -10.02
C ASP A 152 6.67 -8.59 -10.58
N GLY A 153 5.93 -7.90 -9.71
CA GLY A 153 4.84 -6.99 -10.07
C GLY A 153 5.22 -5.50 -10.05
N TYR A 154 6.52 -5.18 -9.86
CA TYR A 154 6.95 -3.79 -9.83
C TYR A 154 6.90 -3.19 -11.24
N GLU A 155 6.05 -2.19 -11.38
CA GLU A 155 6.02 -1.34 -12.56
C GLU A 155 6.73 -0.04 -12.21
N SER A 156 7.65 0.41 -13.08
CA SER A 156 8.29 1.71 -12.90
C SER A 156 7.21 2.79 -12.83
N PRO A 157 7.12 3.53 -11.72
CA PRO A 157 6.10 4.56 -11.60
C PRO A 157 6.27 5.61 -12.68
N GLU A 158 5.16 6.14 -13.17
CA GLU A 158 5.19 7.26 -14.10
C GLU A 158 5.90 8.44 -13.45
N TYR A 159 6.79 9.08 -14.20
CA TYR A 159 7.48 10.29 -13.82
C TYR A 159 7.37 11.32 -14.96
N CYS A 160 7.30 12.59 -14.56
CA CYS A 160 7.27 13.68 -15.54
C CYS A 160 8.68 14.07 -15.94
N TYR A 161 8.89 14.19 -17.24
CA TYR A 161 10.03 14.91 -17.77
C TYR A 161 9.58 16.32 -18.13
N MET A 162 10.18 17.29 -17.48
CA MET A 162 10.06 18.70 -17.88
C MET A 162 11.45 19.32 -17.90
N PRO A 163 11.69 20.30 -18.79
CA PRO A 163 12.93 21.05 -18.76
C PRO A 163 13.18 21.61 -17.36
N TYR A 164 14.37 21.43 -16.85
CA TYR A 164 14.75 21.95 -15.54
C TYR A 164 14.58 23.47 -15.58
N PRO A 165 13.83 24.08 -14.66
CA PRO A 165 13.71 25.53 -14.66
C PRO A 165 15.06 26.17 -14.48
N GLU A 166 15.42 27.17 -15.27
CA GLU A 166 16.73 27.85 -15.30
C GLU A 166 17.20 28.36 -13.91
N ASN A 167 16.31 28.44 -12.94
CA ASN A 167 16.53 29.01 -11.62
C ASN A 167 16.59 27.97 -10.46
N ILE A 168 16.62 26.65 -10.74
CA ILE A 168 16.82 25.69 -9.67
C ILE A 168 18.28 25.74 -9.23
N GLN A 169 18.46 26.09 -7.97
CA GLN A 169 19.79 26.10 -7.34
C GLN A 169 20.18 24.66 -7.01
N ARG A 170 21.21 24.18 -7.67
CA ARG A 170 21.83 22.86 -7.37
C ARG A 170 22.98 23.02 -6.41
N GLY A 171 23.11 22.08 -5.48
CA GLY A 171 24.28 21.96 -4.61
C GLY A 171 25.50 21.44 -5.39
N PRO A 172 26.71 21.81 -5.01
CA PRO A 172 27.93 21.37 -5.70
C PRO A 172 28.20 19.85 -5.54
N ALA A 173 27.64 19.21 -4.53
CA ALA A 173 27.81 17.78 -4.29
C ALA A 173 26.91 16.90 -5.19
N GLU A 174 25.77 17.41 -5.63
CA GLU A 174 24.86 16.70 -6.52
C GLU A 174 25.57 16.33 -7.82
N ASP A 175 26.13 17.30 -8.53
CA ASP A 175 26.86 17.07 -9.78
C ASP A 175 28.09 16.17 -9.57
N PHE A 176 28.77 16.32 -8.43
CA PHE A 176 29.94 15.52 -8.10
C PHE A 176 29.57 14.04 -7.89
N LEU A 177 28.59 13.74 -7.03
CA LEU A 177 28.16 12.38 -6.77
C LEU A 177 27.51 11.74 -8.00
N LYS A 178 26.67 12.48 -8.73
CA LYS A 178 26.05 12.05 -9.99
C LYS A 178 27.11 11.60 -11.00
N LYS A 179 28.15 12.42 -11.21
CA LYS A 179 29.26 12.08 -12.07
C LYS A 179 29.98 10.82 -11.58
N TYR A 180 30.27 10.74 -10.27
CA TYR A 180 30.92 9.58 -9.70
C TYR A 180 30.14 8.29 -9.94
N ILE A 181 28.82 8.31 -9.71
CA ILE A 181 27.93 7.15 -9.96
C ILE A 181 28.01 6.75 -11.44
N SER A 182 27.92 7.73 -12.36
CA SER A 182 27.94 7.45 -13.82
C SER A 182 29.25 6.82 -14.30
N GLU A 183 30.36 7.19 -13.69
CA GLU A 183 31.69 6.69 -14.08
C GLU A 183 32.07 5.35 -13.40
N ASN A 184 31.42 5.01 -12.26
CA ASN A 184 31.86 3.90 -11.41
C ASN A 184 30.80 2.82 -11.17
N SER A 185 29.58 3.00 -11.69
CA SER A 185 28.51 1.99 -11.56
C SER A 185 27.80 1.78 -12.89
N THR A 186 27.58 0.51 -13.25
CA THR A 186 26.77 0.09 -14.41
C THR A 186 25.37 -0.37 -13.99
N GLU A 187 25.03 -0.26 -12.71
CA GLU A 187 23.75 -0.74 -12.18
C GLU A 187 22.63 0.30 -12.34
N PHE A 188 23.00 1.55 -12.61
CA PHE A 188 22.04 2.66 -12.67
C PHE A 188 22.03 3.35 -14.03
N GLU A 189 20.82 3.68 -14.46
CA GLU A 189 20.57 4.72 -15.46
C GLU A 189 20.29 6.02 -14.72
N ILE A 190 20.98 7.08 -15.07
CA ILE A 190 20.76 8.42 -14.52
C ILE A 190 19.70 9.10 -15.38
N LEU A 191 18.63 9.56 -14.74
CA LEU A 191 17.55 10.27 -15.41
C LEU A 191 17.71 11.77 -15.16
N GLU A 192 17.82 12.52 -16.28
CA GLU A 192 17.98 13.97 -16.24
C GLU A 192 16.61 14.66 -16.15
N ASP A 193 16.61 15.84 -15.53
CA ASP A 193 15.46 16.75 -15.50
C ASP A 193 14.13 16.11 -15.06
N THR A 194 14.22 15.22 -14.08
CA THR A 194 13.05 14.50 -13.54
C THR A 194 12.31 15.36 -12.52
N MET A 195 11.00 15.42 -12.67
CA MET A 195 10.10 16.06 -11.70
C MET A 195 9.06 15.04 -11.27
N VAL A 196 8.64 15.13 -10.01
CA VAL A 196 7.59 14.29 -9.44
C VAL A 196 6.46 15.16 -8.92
N PRO A 197 5.22 15.04 -9.44
CA PRO A 197 4.09 15.82 -8.99
C PRO A 197 3.79 15.63 -7.50
N LEU A 198 3.40 16.69 -6.82
CA LEU A 198 2.94 16.65 -5.42
C LEU A 198 1.65 15.82 -5.28
N ASN A 199 0.75 15.94 -6.26
CA ASN A 199 -0.53 15.25 -6.29
C ASN A 199 -0.69 14.44 -7.57
N ASP A 200 -1.57 13.45 -7.56
CA ASP A 200 -1.91 12.63 -8.75
C ASP A 200 -2.80 13.43 -9.72
N THR A 201 -2.36 14.62 -10.10
CA THR A 201 -3.05 15.49 -11.04
C THR A 201 -2.51 15.31 -12.46
N ASP A 202 -3.38 15.58 -13.45
CA ASP A 202 -3.01 15.49 -14.86
C ASP A 202 -1.78 16.33 -15.18
N TYR A 203 -0.77 15.71 -15.74
CA TYR A 203 0.56 16.25 -16.06
C TYR A 203 0.56 17.44 -17.04
N ILE A 204 -0.59 17.87 -17.56
CA ILE A 204 -0.71 18.82 -18.68
C ILE A 204 -0.51 20.28 -18.25
N SER A 205 -0.62 20.61 -16.96
CA SER A 205 -0.57 21.99 -16.46
C SER A 205 0.17 22.18 -15.13
N LEU A 206 1.20 21.35 -14.88
CA LEU A 206 1.96 21.42 -13.62
C LEU A 206 2.85 22.66 -13.60
N SER A 207 2.76 23.43 -12.52
CA SER A 207 3.71 24.48 -12.21
C SER A 207 4.89 23.91 -11.39
N LYS A 208 5.96 24.69 -11.27
CA LYS A 208 7.12 24.31 -10.46
C LYS A 208 6.73 24.05 -9.00
N GLU A 209 5.79 24.82 -8.49
CA GLU A 209 5.29 24.73 -7.12
C GLU A 209 4.51 23.44 -6.86
N ASP A 210 4.05 22.76 -7.93
CA ASP A 210 3.29 21.51 -7.86
C ASP A 210 4.16 20.25 -7.96
N CYS A 211 5.49 20.39 -7.97
CA CYS A 211 6.41 19.29 -8.19
C CYS A 211 7.56 19.25 -7.17
N PHE A 212 8.01 18.04 -6.86
CA PHE A 212 9.31 17.80 -6.26
C PHE A 212 10.37 17.56 -7.33
N PHE A 213 11.58 17.99 -7.04
CA PHE A 213 12.75 17.82 -7.90
C PHE A 213 13.80 17.01 -7.12
N PRO A 214 14.06 15.75 -7.49
CA PRO A 214 15.17 14.99 -6.94
C PRO A 214 16.52 15.67 -7.22
N ASP A 215 17.45 15.60 -6.28
CA ASP A 215 18.80 16.05 -6.53
C ASP A 215 19.48 15.17 -7.58
N ILE A 216 19.31 13.82 -7.44
CA ILE A 216 19.74 12.85 -8.45
C ILE A 216 18.66 11.78 -8.59
N THR A 217 18.15 11.60 -9.78
CA THR A 217 17.21 10.52 -10.10
C THR A 217 17.93 9.36 -10.75
N LEU A 218 17.79 8.17 -10.17
CA LEU A 218 18.35 6.94 -10.70
C LEU A 218 17.24 5.93 -11.01
N ARG A 219 17.47 5.12 -12.05
CA ARG A 219 16.71 3.90 -12.28
C ARG A 219 17.64 2.70 -12.19
N HIS A 220 17.38 1.79 -11.27
CA HIS A 220 18.14 0.55 -11.16
C HIS A 220 17.82 -0.36 -12.36
N ILE A 221 18.79 -0.63 -13.20
CA ILE A 221 18.60 -1.26 -14.51
C ILE A 221 17.94 -2.64 -14.40
N LYS A 222 18.36 -3.43 -13.41
CA LYS A 222 17.89 -4.81 -13.25
C LYS A 222 16.42 -4.92 -12.83
N SER A 223 15.95 -4.05 -11.95
CA SER A 223 14.59 -4.12 -11.37
C SER A 223 13.65 -3.03 -11.85
N GLY A 224 14.16 -2.02 -12.55
CA GLY A 224 13.39 -0.82 -12.88
C GLY A 224 13.12 0.10 -11.69
N LEU A 225 13.62 -0.25 -10.49
CA LEU A 225 13.38 0.51 -9.25
C LEU A 225 13.85 1.96 -9.41
N MET A 226 12.95 2.89 -9.13
CA MET A 226 13.24 4.31 -9.13
C MET A 226 13.83 4.72 -7.78
N VAL A 227 14.87 5.55 -7.83
CA VAL A 227 15.60 6.03 -6.65
C VAL A 227 15.69 7.55 -6.68
N ASP A 228 15.21 8.17 -5.63
CA ASP A 228 15.42 9.58 -5.30
C ASP A 228 16.63 9.65 -4.37
N VAL A 229 17.74 10.22 -4.85
CA VAL A 229 18.94 10.44 -4.06
C VAL A 229 19.00 11.91 -3.70
N GLU A 230 18.98 12.20 -2.40
CA GLU A 230 19.00 13.54 -1.84
C GLU A 230 20.34 13.82 -1.17
N ILE A 231 20.81 15.04 -1.31
CA ILE A 231 22.07 15.51 -0.72
C ILE A 231 21.75 16.60 0.30
N ASP A 232 21.86 16.25 1.57
CA ASP A 232 21.54 17.15 2.68
C ASP A 232 22.71 18.03 3.08
N GLU A 233 22.52 19.34 3.00
CA GLU A 233 23.43 20.32 3.58
C GLU A 233 22.94 20.76 4.97
N PRO A 234 23.83 21.05 5.90
CA PRO A 234 23.42 21.52 7.23
C PRO A 234 22.83 22.95 7.21
N TYR A 235 23.21 23.75 6.24
CA TYR A 235 22.72 25.13 6.10
C TYR A 235 22.84 25.63 4.68
N GLU A 236 21.94 26.53 4.31
CA GLU A 236 21.95 27.23 3.03
C GLU A 236 23.22 28.10 2.90
N ALA A 237 23.99 27.91 1.84
CA ALA A 237 25.27 28.58 1.66
C ALA A 237 25.16 30.10 1.55
N SER A 238 24.05 30.63 1.04
CA SER A 238 23.84 32.08 0.81
C SER A 238 23.43 32.84 2.06
N THR A 239 22.64 32.20 2.93
CA THR A 239 22.04 32.86 4.11
C THR A 239 22.56 32.36 5.44
N GLY A 240 23.16 31.17 5.47
CA GLY A 240 23.53 30.47 6.70
C GLY A 240 22.34 29.90 7.48
N LYS A 241 21.14 29.92 6.89
CA LYS A 241 19.92 29.35 7.49
C LYS A 241 20.08 27.83 7.61
N ALA A 242 19.80 27.31 8.80
CA ALA A 242 19.79 25.86 9.04
C ALA A 242 18.69 25.18 8.18
N ILE A 243 19.06 24.08 7.53
CA ILE A 243 18.19 23.25 6.71
C ILE A 243 18.44 21.76 6.99
N HIS A 244 17.54 20.88 6.56
CA HIS A 244 17.64 19.42 6.69
C HIS A 244 17.99 18.91 8.11
N TYR A 245 17.54 19.60 9.15
CA TYR A 245 17.80 19.21 10.53
C TYR A 245 16.74 18.27 11.11
N GLY A 246 17.13 17.48 12.10
CA GLY A 246 16.24 16.56 12.81
C GLY A 246 16.35 16.68 14.33
N THR A 247 15.81 15.69 15.02
CA THR A 247 16.00 15.52 16.46
C THR A 247 16.82 14.26 16.71
N LYS A 248 17.78 14.33 17.64
CA LYS A 248 18.69 13.23 17.99
C LYS A 248 18.00 11.95 18.46
N ASN A 249 16.74 12.01 18.86
CA ASN A 249 16.02 10.85 19.39
C ASN A 249 15.22 10.09 18.34
N GLY A 250 15.35 10.41 17.05
CA GLY A 250 14.61 9.75 15.97
C GLY A 250 13.09 9.92 16.04
N SER A 251 12.58 10.54 17.11
CA SER A 251 11.13 10.71 17.38
C SER A 251 10.62 12.12 17.08
N GLY A 252 11.46 13.01 16.61
CA GLY A 252 11.11 14.39 16.37
C GLY A 252 10.83 14.72 14.92
N SER A 253 10.08 15.77 14.71
CA SER A 253 9.68 16.22 13.40
C SER A 253 10.91 16.44 12.52
N ILE A 254 11.09 15.54 11.58
CA ILE A 254 11.76 15.82 10.33
C ILE A 254 11.17 17.15 9.85
N HIS A 255 11.98 18.05 9.34
CA HIS A 255 11.47 19.27 8.72
C HIS A 255 10.26 18.93 7.86
N SER A 256 9.12 19.56 8.07
CA SER A 256 7.81 19.12 7.51
C SER A 256 7.85 18.93 5.99
N ILE A 257 8.70 19.71 5.30
CA ILE A 257 8.90 19.63 3.85
C ILE A 257 9.60 18.32 3.46
N ASP A 258 10.70 17.95 4.13
CA ASP A 258 11.43 16.70 3.83
C ASP A 258 10.57 15.48 4.08
N TYR A 259 9.76 15.50 5.17
CA TYR A 259 8.83 14.42 5.46
C TYR A 259 7.77 14.25 4.37
N SER A 260 7.13 15.34 3.95
CA SER A 260 6.10 15.33 2.92
C SER A 260 6.66 14.86 1.58
N ARG A 261 7.88 15.30 1.25
CA ARG A 261 8.61 14.88 0.07
C ARG A 261 8.91 13.38 0.11
N ASN A 262 9.58 12.89 1.14
CA ASN A 262 9.90 11.47 1.27
C ASN A 262 8.64 10.60 1.22
N ALA A 263 7.54 11.05 1.85
CA ALA A 263 6.27 10.35 1.80
C ALA A 263 5.71 10.24 0.38
N ALA A 264 5.78 11.32 -0.39
CA ALA A 264 5.28 11.35 -1.76
C ALA A 264 6.04 10.37 -2.67
N PHE A 265 7.35 10.27 -2.53
CA PHE A 265 8.17 9.32 -3.28
C PHE A 265 7.93 7.87 -2.85
N VAL A 266 7.94 7.61 -1.53
CA VAL A 266 7.68 6.27 -0.97
C VAL A 266 6.30 5.75 -1.34
N ASP A 267 5.26 6.60 -1.30
CA ASP A 267 3.89 6.22 -1.69
C ASP A 267 3.79 5.84 -3.19
N ARG A 268 4.69 6.35 -4.02
CA ARG A 268 4.84 5.98 -5.44
C ARG A 268 5.81 4.83 -5.67
N ASN A 269 6.17 4.10 -4.63
CA ASN A 269 7.12 2.98 -4.67
C ASN A 269 8.54 3.35 -5.12
N TRP A 270 8.97 4.59 -4.91
CA TRP A 270 10.36 4.96 -5.05
C TRP A 270 11.15 4.59 -3.79
N LEU A 271 12.41 4.29 -3.98
CA LEU A 271 13.41 4.28 -2.92
C LEU A 271 13.92 5.71 -2.72
N VAL A 272 13.97 6.20 -1.48
CA VAL A 272 14.61 7.49 -1.17
C VAL A 272 15.85 7.23 -0.32
N VAL A 273 16.98 7.79 -0.74
CA VAL A 273 18.24 7.69 -0.01
C VAL A 273 18.82 9.08 0.16
N ARG A 274 19.03 9.48 1.40
CA ARG A 274 19.57 10.80 1.74
C ARG A 274 20.99 10.64 2.29
N PHE A 275 21.94 11.32 1.67
CA PHE A 275 23.32 11.42 2.13
C PHE A 275 23.61 12.84 2.59
N THR A 276 24.61 13.01 3.45
CA THR A 276 25.11 14.36 3.72
C THR A 276 25.98 14.85 2.56
N GLU A 277 26.01 16.17 2.36
CA GLU A 277 26.90 16.79 1.38
C GLU A 277 28.37 16.39 1.65
N ARG A 278 28.74 16.23 2.91
CA ARG A 278 30.08 15.79 3.29
C ARG A 278 30.36 14.38 2.79
N GLU A 279 29.51 13.42 3.06
CA GLU A 279 29.68 12.04 2.58
C GLU A 279 29.76 11.98 1.07
N ALA A 280 28.89 12.72 0.37
CA ALA A 280 28.90 12.77 -1.09
C ALA A 280 30.26 13.24 -1.67
N PHE A 281 30.95 14.16 -0.98
CA PHE A 281 32.29 14.62 -1.40
C PHE A 281 33.43 13.75 -0.92
N THR A 282 33.39 13.31 0.36
CA THR A 282 34.55 12.61 0.97
C THR A 282 34.55 11.13 0.61
N ASP A 283 33.39 10.52 0.51
CA ASP A 283 33.22 9.08 0.36
C ASP A 283 32.20 8.66 -0.72
N PRO A 284 32.27 9.21 -1.96
CA PRO A 284 31.29 8.93 -3.01
C PRO A 284 31.28 7.44 -3.40
N LYS A 285 32.38 6.73 -3.17
CA LYS A 285 32.47 5.28 -3.36
C LYS A 285 31.54 4.54 -2.39
N ILE A 286 31.49 4.95 -1.14
CA ILE A 286 30.65 4.33 -0.11
C ILE A 286 29.18 4.66 -0.39
N CYS A 287 28.85 5.91 -0.77
CA CYS A 287 27.50 6.29 -1.19
C CYS A 287 27.02 5.44 -2.37
N THR A 288 27.85 5.26 -3.41
CA THR A 288 27.50 4.41 -4.56
C THR A 288 27.33 2.96 -4.16
N ALA A 289 28.23 2.40 -3.34
CA ALA A 289 28.14 1.03 -2.86
C ALA A 289 26.86 0.80 -2.02
N CYS A 290 26.45 1.78 -1.22
CA CYS A 290 25.19 1.75 -0.47
C CYS A 290 23.99 1.64 -1.43
N LEU A 291 23.91 2.50 -2.44
CA LEU A 291 22.85 2.45 -3.45
C LEU A 291 22.78 1.09 -4.15
N CYS A 292 23.92 0.56 -4.59
CA CYS A 292 24.00 -0.77 -5.21
C CYS A 292 23.51 -1.87 -4.26
N LEU A 293 23.96 -1.87 -3.00
CA LEU A 293 23.59 -2.87 -2.01
C LEU A 293 22.08 -2.85 -1.72
N VAL A 294 21.52 -1.67 -1.48
CA VAL A 294 20.09 -1.52 -1.18
C VAL A 294 19.24 -1.96 -2.38
N CYS A 295 19.54 -1.46 -3.57
CA CYS A 295 18.79 -1.80 -4.77
C CYS A 295 18.92 -3.29 -5.13
N SER A 296 20.11 -3.87 -5.00
CA SER A 296 20.34 -5.29 -5.26
C SER A 296 19.60 -6.17 -4.24
N SER A 297 19.57 -5.79 -2.96
CA SER A 297 18.81 -6.51 -1.92
C SER A 297 17.31 -6.48 -2.20
N ILE A 298 16.76 -5.30 -2.52
CA ILE A 298 15.35 -5.17 -2.91
C ILE A 298 15.04 -6.02 -4.15
N SER A 299 15.89 -5.93 -5.18
CA SER A 299 15.72 -6.66 -6.45
C SER A 299 15.79 -8.17 -6.29
N ALA A 300 16.56 -8.66 -5.31
CA ALA A 300 16.66 -10.07 -4.99
C ALA A 300 15.52 -10.57 -4.10
N GLY A 301 14.62 -9.68 -3.65
CA GLY A 301 13.59 -10.00 -2.67
C GLY A 301 14.15 -10.33 -1.29
N HIS A 302 15.32 -9.79 -0.96
CA HIS A 302 15.96 -9.96 0.35
C HIS A 302 15.57 -8.81 1.28
N THR A 303 15.60 -9.06 2.57
CA THR A 303 15.52 -7.99 3.56
C THR A 303 16.74 -7.08 3.42
N VAL A 304 16.51 -5.77 3.40
CA VAL A 304 17.60 -4.79 3.46
C VAL A 304 18.07 -4.77 4.91
N GLU A 305 19.10 -5.55 5.21
CA GLU A 305 19.81 -5.43 6.47
C GLU A 305 20.82 -4.31 6.32
N VAL A 306 20.68 -3.29 7.17
CA VAL A 306 21.61 -2.17 7.16
C VAL A 306 22.89 -2.60 7.83
N ALA A 307 23.68 -3.42 7.15
CA ALA A 307 25.08 -3.63 7.45
C ALA A 307 25.91 -2.36 7.12
N LEU A 308 25.24 -1.20 7.13
CA LEU A 308 25.85 0.11 6.83
C LEU A 308 26.70 0.66 7.98
N LYS A 309 26.85 -0.11 9.08
CA LYS A 309 27.59 0.34 10.26
C LYS A 309 29.07 0.62 10.00
N ASP A 310 29.65 0.04 8.97
CA ASP A 310 31.07 0.20 8.66
C ASP A 310 31.28 1.28 7.59
N GLY A 311 31.16 2.54 7.94
CA GLY A 311 31.48 3.66 7.05
C GLY A 311 30.53 4.86 7.07
N PHE A 312 29.35 4.72 7.68
CA PHE A 312 28.41 5.81 7.85
C PHE A 312 28.20 6.08 9.33
N GLU A 313 28.86 7.10 9.86
CA GLU A 313 28.80 7.47 11.27
C GLU A 313 28.24 8.88 11.48
N GLU A 314 27.82 9.57 10.41
CA GLU A 314 27.32 10.92 10.51
C GLU A 314 25.89 10.92 11.08
N GLU A 315 25.79 11.40 12.33
CA GLU A 315 24.49 11.57 12.97
C GLU A 315 23.77 12.81 12.41
N LYS A 316 22.48 12.73 12.24
CA LYS A 316 21.68 13.87 11.78
C LYS A 316 21.80 15.03 12.77
N TRP A 317 22.15 16.19 12.24
CA TRP A 317 22.33 17.42 13.06
C TRP A 317 20.99 17.97 13.54
N THR A 318 21.04 18.63 14.69
CA THR A 318 19.94 19.46 15.18
C THR A 318 19.99 20.84 14.53
N LYS A 319 18.92 21.63 14.69
CA LYS A 319 18.87 23.01 14.21
C LYS A 319 20.01 23.86 14.81
N GLU A 320 20.26 23.68 16.09
CA GLU A 320 21.31 24.39 16.84
C GLU A 320 22.70 24.02 16.31
N GLU A 321 22.97 22.74 16.06
CA GLU A 321 24.25 22.28 15.49
C GLU A 321 24.42 22.83 14.06
N ALA A 322 23.39 22.82 13.22
CA ALA A 322 23.44 23.41 11.89
C ALA A 322 23.78 24.91 11.92
N VAL A 323 23.22 25.66 12.88
CA VAL A 323 23.56 27.07 13.09
C VAL A 323 25.02 27.25 13.49
N GLU A 324 25.55 26.42 14.38
CA GLU A 324 26.97 26.48 14.76
C GLU A 324 27.88 26.07 13.59
N MET A 325 27.51 25.08 12.81
CA MET A 325 28.20 24.70 11.57
C MET A 325 28.25 25.87 10.58
N ALA A 326 27.17 26.63 10.44
CA ALA A 326 27.12 27.82 9.57
C ALA A 326 28.09 28.89 10.06
N LYS A 327 28.10 29.20 11.35
CA LYS A 327 29.04 30.17 11.97
C LYS A 327 30.51 29.76 11.77
N ALA A 328 30.78 28.45 11.87
CA ALA A 328 32.12 27.91 11.68
C ALA A 328 32.51 27.76 10.19
N ASN A 329 31.63 28.07 9.25
CA ASN A 329 31.81 27.79 7.81
C ASN A 329 32.17 26.31 7.56
N PHE A 330 31.50 25.39 8.22
CA PHE A 330 31.82 23.96 8.23
C PHE A 330 31.92 23.36 6.82
N ARG A 331 31.04 23.76 5.89
CA ARG A 331 31.04 23.28 4.47
C ARG A 331 32.40 23.54 3.77
N LYS A 332 33.17 24.58 4.15
CA LYS A 332 34.49 24.81 3.58
C LYS A 332 35.54 23.77 3.98
N THR A 333 35.29 22.97 5.02
CA THR A 333 36.26 21.96 5.48
C THR A 333 36.33 20.75 4.58
N TYR A 334 35.25 20.46 3.81
CA TYR A 334 35.17 19.28 2.97
C TYR A 334 34.89 19.57 1.49
N ILE A 335 34.39 20.75 1.13
CA ILE A 335 34.16 21.08 -0.27
C ILE A 335 35.50 21.37 -0.96
N PRO A 336 35.82 20.69 -2.08
CA PRO A 336 37.08 20.86 -2.78
C PRO A 336 37.28 22.30 -3.28
N SER A 337 38.49 22.81 -3.14
CA SER A 337 38.88 24.14 -3.63
C SER A 337 38.73 24.18 -5.16
N GLY A 338 37.95 25.10 -5.67
CA GLY A 338 37.68 25.24 -7.12
C GLY A 338 36.36 24.71 -7.59
N THR A 339 35.52 24.14 -6.69
CA THR A 339 34.15 23.81 -7.00
C THR A 339 33.35 25.11 -7.24
N ALA A 340 32.92 25.35 -8.49
CA ALA A 340 32.22 26.58 -8.84
C ALA A 340 30.89 26.66 -8.10
N ASN A 341 30.56 27.85 -7.56
CA ASN A 341 29.32 28.27 -6.93
C ASN A 341 29.16 28.21 -5.41
N ILE A 342 30.26 28.06 -4.63
CA ILE A 342 30.13 28.35 -3.21
C ILE A 342 30.17 29.88 -3.04
N ARG A 343 29.00 30.50 -2.94
CA ARG A 343 28.92 31.86 -2.38
C ARG A 343 29.26 31.76 -0.91
N THR A 344 30.53 32.09 -0.62
CA THR A 344 30.99 32.18 0.77
C THR A 344 30.20 33.29 1.47
N LEU A 345 29.65 32.98 2.64
CA LEU A 345 29.12 34.00 3.55
C LEU A 345 30.21 35.04 3.78
N PRO A 346 29.91 36.34 3.69
CA PRO A 346 30.85 37.37 4.11
C PRO A 346 31.23 37.12 5.58
N THR A 347 32.51 37.18 5.87
CA THR A 347 33.07 36.95 7.21
C THR A 347 32.35 37.83 8.21
N ALA A 348 31.64 37.22 9.15
CA ALA A 348 31.10 37.80 10.38
C ALA A 348 30.27 39.12 10.19
N THR A 349 29.03 38.99 9.73
CA THR A 349 27.98 39.89 10.22
C THR A 349 27.24 39.14 11.30
N VAL A 350 27.31 39.62 12.54
CA VAL A 350 26.55 39.11 13.67
C VAL A 350 25.07 39.17 13.29
N LEU A 351 24.47 38.03 12.98
CA LEU A 351 23.02 37.92 12.84
C LEU A 351 22.42 38.07 14.22
N THR A 352 22.00 39.28 14.56
CA THR A 352 21.06 39.53 15.64
C THR A 352 19.75 38.87 15.21
N THR A 353 19.45 37.75 15.81
CA THR A 353 18.19 37.03 15.64
C THR A 353 17.02 37.88 16.10
N ASN A 354 16.34 38.51 15.18
CA ASN A 354 14.96 38.81 15.42
C ASN A 354 14.19 37.47 15.36
N GLN A 355 13.73 37.04 16.54
CA GLN A 355 12.78 35.93 16.66
C GLN A 355 11.48 36.33 15.96
N GLU A 356 11.35 36.00 14.70
CA GLU A 356 10.04 35.92 14.08
C GLU A 356 9.55 34.46 14.19
N ASN A 357 8.46 34.32 14.92
CA ASN A 357 7.71 33.08 15.09
C ASN A 357 7.29 32.55 13.71
N ILE A 358 7.88 31.42 13.32
CA ILE A 358 7.51 30.69 12.08
C ILE A 358 6.41 29.67 12.34
N ASP A 359 5.75 29.71 13.50
CA ASP A 359 4.65 28.80 13.82
C ASP A 359 3.28 29.21 13.24
N ASP A 360 3.22 30.32 12.49
CA ASP A 360 1.96 30.89 11.95
C ASP A 360 1.97 30.97 10.42
N LEU A 361 2.29 29.90 9.69
CA LEU A 361 1.96 29.83 8.28
C LEU A 361 0.67 29.01 8.11
N PRO A 362 -0.40 29.63 7.54
CA PRO A 362 -1.64 28.91 7.23
C PRO A 362 -1.42 27.93 6.09
N PHE A 363 -1.94 26.71 6.27
CA PHE A 363 -2.07 25.67 5.27
C PHE A 363 -3.18 25.94 4.28
#